data_dea6bdb967fb8e769a960b0fcd8a5fa5
#
_entry.id   dea6bdb967fb8e769a960b0fcd8a5fa5
#
_cell.length_a   1.000
_cell.length_b   1.000
_cell.length_c   1.000
_cell.angle_alpha   90.00
_cell.angle_beta   90.00
_cell.angle_gamma   90.00
#
_symmetry.space_group_name_H-M   'P 1'
#
loop_
_entity.id
_entity.type
_entity.pdbx_description
1 polymer ?
#
loop_
_entity_poly.entity_id
_entity_poly.type
_entity_poly.pdbx_seq_one_letter_code
_entity_poly.pdbx_strand_id
1 'polypeptide(L)'
;MTVNIEIKGNLAKLLATENLLIEHKKVDTASFDVERRVLTLPQWKIDSDYVYDMLVAHEVGHALHTPNRNFTIEEKYKGLPFDYVNVVEDARIEKLMKQRFAGLNKDFYKGYEELHAIDFFQIENQEINDLKLIDRVNLYFKVGAYLCIDFTDEENQLITEISQAETFDEVLDLSLKMYKMGKEQKETIEQLLSSKLGQEGMNGIPMNMDSDSNNDSNETQDDENGQVQTPSNDAENGEESTVSNKSQGETPVEDEDLDEETHGLQKKAGNHNDLDVSSTQKSFDGNVQSLNNQNARETNYVTIPELNLDTVEVTFDVIKNALHKHFIDKDEEQDTNSEKYFTEQVDIQLTRYNEHKNKSRKDVNNLVKEFEMKKSADSYSRQATARTGMLDMNKLHTYRYNEDIFKKVTTIPEGKNHGLMFLLDWSGSMHYQLNDTVKQLFNLVWFCRKVSIPFEVYAFTNDSHRLNPHTRIDERGYETYENHQIEKMGDLFVEGSFRMVNILSSTQRGRDLDDMMKLLWLQTHAISGHYYRPLSNFNLSGTPLNEAIIASGQIIKRLIKRESLQKCHCVILTDGEGFHSNHLTYGSNWDGEKRVVDTSRTVARAVCPQETIIRQGTKTFTGGQNESEF
;
A
#
# COMPACT_ATOMS: atom_id res chain seq x y z
N MET A 1 6.38 23.91 7.60
CA MET A 1 7.06 22.60 7.57
C MET A 1 6.08 21.65 6.94
N THR A 2 6.42 20.94 5.86
CA THR A 2 5.53 19.94 5.28
C THR A 2 5.37 18.78 6.25
N VAL A 3 4.13 18.47 6.59
CA VAL A 3 3.77 17.35 7.47
C VAL A 3 4.31 16.05 6.88
N ASN A 4 5.05 15.26 7.66
CA ASN A 4 5.58 13.98 7.18
C ASN A 4 4.46 12.93 7.19
N ILE A 5 3.96 12.57 6.01
CA ILE A 5 2.84 11.65 5.76
C ILE A 5 3.08 10.26 6.39
N GLU A 6 4.32 9.76 6.41
CA GLU A 6 4.63 8.45 7.02
C GLU A 6 4.45 8.46 8.54
N ILE A 7 4.86 9.54 9.21
CA ILE A 7 4.68 9.69 10.66
C ILE A 7 3.19 9.75 10.99
N LYS A 8 2.42 10.47 10.19
CA LYS A 8 0.97 10.64 10.37
C LYS A 8 0.17 9.37 10.06
N GLY A 9 0.59 8.57 9.10
CA GLY A 9 0.06 7.22 8.88
C GLY A 9 0.26 6.30 10.09
N ASN A 10 1.36 6.46 10.84
CA ASN A 10 1.57 5.72 12.08
C ASN A 10 0.64 6.19 13.20
N LEU A 11 0.29 7.48 13.27
CA LEU A 11 -0.69 7.99 14.22
C LEU A 11 -2.06 7.33 14.01
N ALA A 12 -2.57 7.30 12.79
CA ALA A 12 -3.86 6.66 12.48
C ALA A 12 -3.86 5.16 12.84
N LYS A 13 -2.75 4.43 12.59
CA LYS A 13 -2.58 3.02 13.03
C LYS A 13 -2.60 2.85 14.54
N LEU A 14 -1.94 3.77 15.27
CA LEU A 14 -1.95 3.76 16.74
C LEU A 14 -3.34 4.03 17.30
N LEU A 15 -4.07 4.98 16.71
CA LEU A 15 -5.43 5.33 17.12
C LEU A 15 -6.41 4.20 16.85
N ALA A 16 -6.29 3.52 15.73
CA ALA A 16 -7.17 2.39 15.40
C ALA A 16 -6.99 1.18 16.33
N THR A 17 -5.83 1.02 17.00
CA THR A 17 -5.46 -0.15 17.84
C THR A 17 -5.66 -1.51 17.15
N GLU A 18 -5.86 -1.50 15.86
CA GLU A 18 -6.10 -2.64 14.99
C GLU A 18 -5.13 -2.62 13.80
N ASN A 19 -5.07 -3.72 13.06
CA ASN A 19 -4.31 -3.81 11.81
C ASN A 19 -5.01 -3.04 10.66
N LEU A 20 -5.14 -1.73 10.82
CA LEU A 20 -5.72 -0.84 9.83
C LEU A 20 -4.68 -0.53 8.76
N LEU A 21 -5.07 -0.67 7.50
CA LEU A 21 -4.27 -0.23 6.36
C LEU A 21 -4.63 1.22 6.05
N ILE A 22 -3.63 2.10 5.91
CA ILE A 22 -3.87 3.51 5.60
C ILE A 22 -3.29 3.81 4.24
N GLU A 23 -4.10 4.44 3.40
CA GLU A 23 -3.73 4.88 2.07
C GLU A 23 -3.94 6.39 1.96
N HIS A 24 -2.94 7.10 1.47
CA HIS A 24 -3.05 8.52 1.14
C HIS A 24 -3.20 8.64 -0.37
N LYS A 25 -4.40 8.95 -0.82
CA LYS A 25 -4.74 9.07 -2.26
C LYS A 25 -5.22 10.45 -2.62
N LYS A 26 -5.23 10.75 -3.91
CA LYS A 26 -5.87 11.94 -4.46
C LYS A 26 -7.38 11.68 -4.54
N VAL A 27 -8.06 11.84 -3.41
CA VAL A 27 -9.51 11.70 -3.26
C VAL A 27 -10.07 12.97 -2.62
N ASP A 28 -11.33 13.24 -2.83
CA ASP A 28 -11.97 14.47 -2.30
C ASP A 28 -12.31 14.33 -0.83
N THR A 29 -12.68 13.13 -0.39
CA THR A 29 -13.05 12.84 0.99
C THR A 29 -12.38 11.58 1.48
N ALA A 30 -12.21 11.45 2.81
CA ALA A 30 -11.74 10.21 3.41
C ALA A 30 -12.82 9.12 3.29
N SER A 31 -12.38 7.87 3.16
CA SER A 31 -13.27 6.71 3.08
C SER A 31 -12.66 5.50 3.76
N PHE A 32 -13.51 4.64 4.31
CA PHE A 32 -13.09 3.42 4.98
C PHE A 32 -13.74 2.19 4.33
N ASP A 33 -12.90 1.31 3.78
CA ASP A 33 -13.30 0.00 3.28
C ASP A 33 -13.33 -1.00 4.44
N VAL A 34 -14.53 -1.42 4.83
CA VAL A 34 -14.73 -2.33 5.98
C VAL A 34 -14.25 -3.74 5.69
N GLU A 35 -14.39 -4.22 4.47
CA GLU A 35 -14.01 -5.58 4.10
C GLU A 35 -12.48 -5.72 4.05
N ARG A 36 -11.81 -4.76 3.43
CA ARG A 36 -10.35 -4.75 3.31
C ARG A 36 -9.65 -4.11 4.50
N ARG A 37 -10.39 -3.46 5.38
CA ARG A 37 -9.87 -2.69 6.54
C ARG A 37 -8.87 -1.61 6.09
N VAL A 38 -9.21 -0.90 5.01
CA VAL A 38 -8.40 0.16 4.41
C VAL A 38 -9.04 1.51 4.67
N LEU A 39 -8.34 2.39 5.36
CA LEU A 39 -8.68 3.80 5.52
C LEU A 39 -7.97 4.61 4.44
N THR A 40 -8.73 5.17 3.51
CA THR A 40 -8.22 6.07 2.48
C THR A 40 -8.35 7.50 2.97
N LEU A 41 -7.23 8.21 3.07
CA LEU A 41 -7.17 9.61 3.48
C LEU A 41 -6.78 10.48 2.28
N PRO A 42 -7.38 11.67 2.13
CA PRO A 42 -6.92 12.65 1.16
C PRO A 42 -5.48 13.09 1.44
N GLN A 43 -4.79 13.53 0.40
CA GLN A 43 -3.48 14.16 0.56
C GLN A 43 -3.69 15.65 0.85
N TRP A 44 -3.93 15.98 2.11
CA TRP A 44 -4.14 17.36 2.53
C TRP A 44 -2.87 18.20 2.49
N LYS A 45 -3.01 19.45 2.07
CA LYS A 45 -1.98 20.47 2.17
C LYS A 45 -2.26 21.31 3.42
N ILE A 46 -1.84 20.82 4.57
CA ILE A 46 -2.07 21.43 5.88
C ILE A 46 -0.70 21.71 6.52
N ASP A 47 -0.50 22.94 7.01
CA ASP A 47 0.73 23.33 7.70
C ASP A 47 0.66 23.11 9.22
N SER A 48 -0.55 22.95 9.78
CA SER A 48 -0.78 22.69 11.20
C SER A 48 -0.82 21.19 11.51
N ASP A 49 0.01 20.78 12.45
CA ASP A 49 -0.02 19.42 12.99
C ASP A 49 -1.33 19.13 13.74
N TYR A 50 -1.88 20.12 14.45
CA TYR A 50 -3.11 19.94 15.22
C TYR A 50 -4.32 19.72 14.32
N VAL A 51 -4.47 20.50 13.26
CA VAL A 51 -5.57 20.33 12.28
C VAL A 51 -5.46 18.98 11.60
N TYR A 52 -4.25 18.59 11.19
CA TYR A 52 -4.04 17.29 10.54
C TYR A 52 -4.38 16.12 11.48
N ASP A 53 -3.86 16.14 12.72
CA ASP A 53 -4.07 15.07 13.69
C ASP A 53 -5.54 14.96 14.11
N MET A 54 -6.25 16.10 14.22
CA MET A 54 -7.68 16.17 14.47
C MET A 54 -8.47 15.53 13.32
N LEU A 55 -8.20 15.88 12.05
CA LEU A 55 -8.91 15.32 10.91
C LEU A 55 -8.67 13.81 10.79
N VAL A 56 -7.43 13.36 10.96
CA VAL A 56 -7.11 11.92 10.98
C VAL A 56 -7.86 11.21 12.12
N ALA A 57 -7.89 11.78 13.31
CA ALA A 57 -8.59 11.19 14.45
C ALA A 57 -10.10 11.14 14.25
N HIS A 58 -10.68 12.14 13.59
CA HIS A 58 -12.10 12.18 13.20
C HIS A 58 -12.43 11.03 12.26
N GLU A 59 -11.69 10.86 11.18
CA GLU A 59 -11.90 9.79 10.19
C GLU A 59 -11.68 8.39 10.77
N VAL A 60 -10.67 8.22 11.63
CA VAL A 60 -10.47 6.97 12.38
C VAL A 60 -11.64 6.72 13.33
N GLY A 61 -12.23 7.76 13.91
CA GLY A 61 -13.43 7.68 14.72
C GLY A 61 -14.61 7.08 13.97
N HIS A 62 -14.88 7.55 12.75
CA HIS A 62 -15.88 6.96 11.86
C HIS A 62 -15.56 5.49 11.54
N ALA A 63 -14.31 5.20 11.16
CA ALA A 63 -13.88 3.84 10.83
C ALA A 63 -14.06 2.84 11.99
N LEU A 64 -13.92 3.29 13.23
CA LEU A 64 -14.02 2.41 14.42
C LEU A 64 -15.45 2.29 14.97
N HIS A 65 -16.24 3.34 14.86
CA HIS A 65 -17.47 3.48 15.66
C HIS A 65 -18.74 3.62 14.83
N THR A 66 -18.67 4.05 13.56
CA THR A 66 -19.86 4.21 12.71
C THR A 66 -20.18 2.90 11.98
N PRO A 67 -21.36 2.30 12.21
CA PRO A 67 -21.74 1.06 11.55
C PRO A 67 -22.18 1.30 10.10
N ASN A 68 -21.98 0.30 9.25
CA ASN A 68 -22.54 0.28 7.89
C ASN A 68 -24.03 -0.03 7.96
N ARG A 69 -24.86 0.98 8.10
CA ARG A 69 -26.30 0.83 8.23
C ARG A 69 -27.04 1.86 7.37
N ASN A 70 -27.83 1.37 6.45
CA ASN A 70 -28.71 2.23 5.67
C ASN A 70 -30.00 2.50 6.46
N PHE A 71 -29.99 3.54 7.31
CA PHE A 71 -31.12 3.93 8.15
C PHE A 71 -32.30 4.50 7.37
N THR A 72 -32.12 4.97 6.14
CA THR A 72 -33.17 5.56 5.32
C THR A 72 -34.24 4.56 4.89
N ILE A 73 -33.94 3.26 4.94
CA ILE A 73 -34.87 2.16 4.64
C ILE A 73 -35.83 1.91 5.81
N GLU A 74 -35.45 2.28 7.02
CA GLU A 74 -36.24 2.06 8.22
C GLU A 74 -37.40 3.05 8.30
N GLU A 75 -38.62 2.55 8.49
CA GLU A 75 -39.84 3.36 8.49
C GLU A 75 -39.80 4.45 9.57
N LYS A 76 -39.13 4.20 10.70
CA LYS A 76 -38.98 5.16 11.81
C LYS A 76 -38.17 6.42 11.41
N TYR A 77 -37.16 6.25 10.56
CA TYR A 77 -36.23 7.31 10.17
C TYR A 77 -36.41 7.78 8.73
N LYS A 78 -37.47 7.34 8.09
CA LYS A 78 -37.80 7.74 6.72
C LYS A 78 -37.98 9.25 6.60
N GLY A 79 -37.16 9.88 5.76
CA GLY A 79 -37.18 11.34 5.57
C GLY A 79 -36.37 12.14 6.60
N LEU A 80 -35.60 11.47 7.47
CA LEU A 80 -34.62 12.14 8.31
C LEU A 80 -33.43 12.59 7.43
N PRO A 81 -33.11 13.91 7.40
CA PRO A 81 -32.01 14.41 6.61
C PRO A 81 -30.67 13.89 7.16
N PHE A 82 -29.80 13.60 6.23
CA PHE A 82 -28.49 13.03 6.51
C PHE A 82 -27.61 13.93 7.37
N ASP A 83 -27.64 15.24 7.12
CA ASP A 83 -26.83 16.23 7.85
C ASP A 83 -27.12 16.22 9.36
N TYR A 84 -28.36 15.91 9.77
CA TYR A 84 -28.71 15.80 11.19
C TYR A 84 -28.05 14.58 11.85
N VAL A 85 -27.99 13.45 11.13
CA VAL A 85 -27.33 12.25 11.62
C VAL A 85 -25.82 12.47 11.68
N ASN A 86 -25.25 13.13 10.68
CA ASN A 86 -23.82 13.40 10.62
C ASN A 86 -23.36 14.27 11.79
N VAL A 87 -24.04 15.38 12.06
CA VAL A 87 -23.70 16.29 13.18
C VAL A 87 -23.74 15.58 14.53
N VAL A 88 -24.75 14.73 14.78
CA VAL A 88 -24.85 14.00 16.05
C VAL A 88 -23.82 12.86 16.13
N GLU A 89 -23.57 12.18 15.02
CA GLU A 89 -22.56 11.13 14.95
C GLU A 89 -21.15 11.67 15.15
N ASP A 90 -20.82 12.82 14.52
CA ASP A 90 -19.56 13.50 14.73
C ASP A 90 -19.32 13.79 16.22
N ALA A 91 -20.33 14.34 16.91
CA ALA A 91 -20.24 14.61 18.34
C ALA A 91 -19.97 13.32 19.15
N ARG A 92 -20.64 12.19 18.78
CA ARG A 92 -20.46 10.91 19.46
C ARG A 92 -19.08 10.30 19.21
N ILE A 93 -18.67 10.20 17.95
CA ILE A 93 -17.38 9.56 17.62
C ILE A 93 -16.20 10.35 18.20
N GLU A 94 -16.23 11.67 18.11
CA GLU A 94 -15.18 12.50 18.70
C GLU A 94 -15.12 12.35 20.22
N LYS A 95 -16.27 12.26 20.90
CA LYS A 95 -16.32 11.97 22.33
C LYS A 95 -15.64 10.64 22.64
N LEU A 96 -16.00 9.56 21.91
CA LEU A 96 -15.43 8.23 22.11
C LEU A 96 -13.93 8.22 21.86
N MET A 97 -13.46 8.91 20.81
CA MET A 97 -12.03 9.04 20.52
C MET A 97 -11.29 9.81 21.61
N LYS A 98 -11.84 10.93 22.09
CA LYS A 98 -11.29 11.74 23.18
C LYS A 98 -11.23 10.97 24.52
N GLN A 99 -12.22 10.12 24.79
CA GLN A 99 -12.25 9.25 25.98
C GLN A 99 -11.20 8.14 25.91
N ARG A 100 -11.08 7.51 24.73
CA ARG A 100 -10.13 6.43 24.50
C ARG A 100 -8.68 6.91 24.46
N PHE A 101 -8.45 8.07 23.90
CA PHE A 101 -7.12 8.67 23.70
C PHE A 101 -7.08 10.09 24.26
N ALA A 102 -6.77 10.21 25.54
CA ALA A 102 -6.79 11.51 26.25
C ALA A 102 -5.90 12.60 25.62
N GLY A 103 -4.84 12.22 24.88
CA GLY A 103 -3.99 13.15 24.14
C GLY A 103 -4.73 13.93 23.06
N LEU A 104 -5.72 13.30 22.40
CA LEU A 104 -6.50 13.92 21.33
C LEU A 104 -7.35 15.12 21.79
N ASN A 105 -7.65 15.23 23.09
CA ASN A 105 -8.38 16.40 23.60
C ASN A 105 -7.70 17.72 23.22
N LYS A 106 -6.37 17.73 23.28
CA LYS A 106 -5.58 18.90 22.90
C LYS A 106 -5.62 19.14 21.39
N ASP A 107 -5.51 18.08 20.60
CA ASP A 107 -5.44 18.18 19.14
C ASP A 107 -6.79 18.63 18.57
N PHE A 108 -7.91 18.09 19.08
CA PHE A 108 -9.26 18.55 18.71
C PHE A 108 -9.49 20.00 19.11
N TYR A 109 -9.12 20.39 20.34
CA TYR A 109 -9.30 21.76 20.80
C TYR A 109 -8.50 22.75 19.95
N LYS A 110 -7.21 22.48 19.74
CA LYS A 110 -6.33 23.35 18.96
C LYS A 110 -6.66 23.36 17.48
N GLY A 111 -7.00 22.19 16.92
CA GLY A 111 -7.41 22.06 15.52
C GLY A 111 -8.65 22.87 15.21
N TYR A 112 -9.70 22.77 16.01
CA TYR A 112 -10.91 23.57 15.82
C TYR A 112 -10.71 25.06 16.15
N GLU A 113 -9.86 25.43 17.13
CA GLU A 113 -9.48 26.81 17.39
C GLU A 113 -8.81 27.45 16.16
N GLU A 114 -7.87 26.74 15.53
CA GLU A 114 -7.18 27.22 14.32
C GLU A 114 -8.13 27.30 13.10
N LEU A 115 -9.02 26.31 12.91
CA LEU A 115 -10.01 26.34 11.84
C LEU A 115 -11.02 27.50 12.03
N HIS A 116 -11.44 27.76 13.26
CA HIS A 116 -12.32 28.89 13.55
C HIS A 116 -11.63 30.23 13.28
N ALA A 117 -10.35 30.35 13.62
CA ALA A 117 -9.58 31.59 13.40
C ALA A 117 -9.45 31.99 11.92
N ILE A 118 -9.63 31.03 10.98
CA ILE A 118 -9.61 31.29 9.52
C ILE A 118 -11.02 31.28 8.90
N ASP A 119 -12.05 31.41 9.72
CA ASP A 119 -13.49 31.38 9.32
C ASP A 119 -13.87 30.15 8.49
N PHE A 120 -13.34 28.98 8.88
CA PHE A 120 -13.55 27.72 8.16
C PHE A 120 -15.04 27.29 8.11
N PHE A 121 -15.85 27.75 9.06
CA PHE A 121 -17.29 27.51 9.14
C PHE A 121 -18.12 28.58 8.43
N GLN A 122 -17.50 29.65 7.90
CA GLN A 122 -18.12 30.79 7.22
C GLN A 122 -19.19 31.50 8.07
N ILE A 123 -18.82 31.81 9.32
CA ILE A 123 -19.72 32.43 10.30
C ILE A 123 -19.31 33.84 10.73
N GLU A 124 -18.19 34.41 10.21
CA GLU A 124 -17.65 35.71 10.63
C GLU A 124 -18.67 36.86 10.49
N ASN A 125 -19.56 36.81 9.50
CA ASN A 125 -20.58 37.83 9.22
C ASN A 125 -22.01 37.41 9.62
N GLN A 126 -22.16 36.42 10.49
CA GLN A 126 -23.48 35.91 10.91
C GLN A 126 -23.63 36.03 12.44
N GLU A 127 -24.81 36.38 12.90
CA GLU A 127 -25.15 36.30 14.32
C GLU A 127 -25.37 34.81 14.66
N ILE A 128 -24.49 34.22 15.47
CA ILE A 128 -24.44 32.78 15.76
C ILE A 128 -25.78 32.29 16.36
N ASN A 129 -26.44 33.14 17.16
CA ASN A 129 -27.73 32.81 17.79
C ASN A 129 -28.93 32.79 16.83
N ASP A 130 -28.77 33.40 15.64
CA ASP A 130 -29.79 33.39 14.59
C ASP A 130 -29.67 32.19 13.66
N LEU A 131 -28.60 31.40 13.80
CA LEU A 131 -28.39 30.17 13.01
C LEU A 131 -29.43 29.11 13.37
N LYS A 132 -29.69 28.19 12.43
CA LYS A 132 -30.54 27.01 12.65
C LYS A 132 -30.01 26.19 13.85
N LEU A 133 -30.94 25.48 14.52
CA LEU A 133 -30.56 24.63 15.67
C LEU A 133 -29.43 23.64 15.32
N ILE A 134 -29.49 23.00 14.16
CA ILE A 134 -28.45 22.06 13.71
C ILE A 134 -27.08 22.72 13.58
N ASP A 135 -27.01 23.95 13.07
CA ASP A 135 -25.76 24.71 12.92
C ASP A 135 -25.20 25.14 14.28
N ARG A 136 -26.06 25.60 15.19
CA ARG A 136 -25.68 25.95 16.58
C ARG A 136 -25.13 24.73 17.33
N VAL A 137 -25.78 23.56 17.19
CA VAL A 137 -25.35 22.30 17.79
C VAL A 137 -24.00 21.84 17.20
N ASN A 138 -23.84 21.94 15.87
CA ASN A 138 -22.58 21.58 15.22
C ASN A 138 -21.41 22.43 15.74
N LEU A 139 -21.59 23.76 15.79
CA LEU A 139 -20.59 24.68 16.31
C LEU A 139 -20.28 24.44 17.79
N TYR A 140 -21.30 24.14 18.60
CA TYR A 140 -21.11 23.85 20.02
C TYR A 140 -20.21 22.63 20.26
N PHE A 141 -20.40 21.54 19.52
CA PHE A 141 -19.61 20.32 19.71
C PHE A 141 -18.21 20.40 19.05
N LYS A 142 -18.08 21.08 17.92
CA LYS A 142 -16.80 21.22 17.21
C LYS A 142 -15.95 22.36 17.78
N VAL A 143 -16.48 23.56 17.84
CA VAL A 143 -15.70 24.75 18.25
C VAL A 143 -15.69 24.92 19.75
N GLY A 144 -16.82 24.67 20.41
CA GLY A 144 -16.90 24.64 21.87
C GLY A 144 -17.69 25.78 22.50
N ALA A 145 -17.80 25.69 23.83
CA ALA A 145 -18.64 26.58 24.63
C ALA A 145 -18.18 28.05 24.67
N TYR A 146 -16.96 28.37 24.20
CA TYR A 146 -16.48 29.76 24.20
C TYR A 146 -17.18 30.67 23.19
N LEU A 147 -17.93 30.07 22.22
CA LEU A 147 -18.77 30.84 21.30
C LEU A 147 -19.99 31.45 21.97
N CYS A 148 -20.26 31.14 23.24
CA CYS A 148 -21.38 31.66 24.03
C CYS A 148 -22.74 31.54 23.29
N ILE A 149 -23.02 30.38 22.73
CA ILE A 149 -24.25 30.11 21.99
C ILE A 149 -25.41 29.99 22.97
N ASP A 150 -26.48 30.78 22.76
CA ASP A 150 -27.68 30.74 23.57
C ASP A 150 -28.57 29.57 23.14
N PHE A 151 -28.95 28.72 24.10
CA PHE A 151 -29.89 27.61 23.92
C PHE A 151 -31.03 27.72 24.91
N THR A 152 -32.24 27.36 24.44
CA THR A 152 -33.39 27.23 25.33
C THR A 152 -33.21 26.04 26.29
N ASP A 153 -34.08 25.94 27.30
CA ASP A 153 -34.02 24.83 28.27
C ASP A 153 -34.20 23.46 27.59
N GLU A 154 -35.09 23.38 26.58
CA GLU A 154 -35.33 22.17 25.80
C GLU A 154 -34.16 21.81 24.89
N GLU A 155 -33.51 22.81 24.28
CA GLU A 155 -32.31 22.64 23.47
C GLU A 155 -31.11 22.21 24.34
N ASN A 156 -30.95 22.79 25.54
CA ASN A 156 -29.93 22.40 26.51
C ASN A 156 -30.09 20.94 26.97
N GLN A 157 -31.35 20.48 27.12
CA GLN A 157 -31.61 19.09 27.40
C GLN A 157 -31.16 18.19 26.24
N LEU A 158 -31.48 18.57 25.01
CA LEU A 158 -31.06 17.83 23.80
C LEU A 158 -29.53 17.76 23.69
N ILE A 159 -28.80 18.90 23.91
CA ILE A 159 -27.33 18.92 23.91
C ILE A 159 -26.75 17.99 24.97
N THR A 160 -27.38 17.96 26.15
CA THR A 160 -26.96 17.03 27.22
C THR A 160 -27.15 15.59 26.80
N GLU A 161 -28.30 15.24 26.20
CA GLU A 161 -28.58 13.91 25.68
C GLU A 161 -27.58 13.51 24.57
N ILE A 162 -27.28 14.41 23.60
CA ILE A 162 -26.29 14.18 22.56
C ILE A 162 -24.90 13.94 23.17
N SER A 163 -24.51 14.74 24.16
CA SER A 163 -23.22 14.58 24.86
C SER A 163 -23.06 13.23 25.54
N GLN A 164 -24.15 12.57 25.89
CA GLN A 164 -24.19 11.26 26.56
C GLN A 164 -24.34 10.09 25.61
N ALA A 165 -24.70 10.30 24.34
CA ALA A 165 -24.92 9.25 23.36
C ALA A 165 -23.70 8.31 23.25
N GLU A 166 -23.92 7.00 23.28
CA GLU A 166 -22.89 5.95 23.16
C GLU A 166 -23.12 5.05 21.94
N THR A 167 -24.37 4.84 21.56
CA THR A 167 -24.75 3.92 20.49
C THR A 167 -25.26 4.68 19.25
N PHE A 168 -25.15 4.04 18.08
CA PHE A 168 -25.65 4.63 16.82
C PHE A 168 -27.19 4.71 16.78
N ASP A 169 -27.90 3.83 17.48
CA ASP A 169 -29.36 3.91 17.61
C ASP A 169 -29.78 5.18 18.37
N GLU A 170 -29.05 5.54 19.43
CA GLU A 170 -29.27 6.81 20.14
C GLU A 170 -29.00 8.01 19.24
N VAL A 171 -27.98 7.95 18.37
CA VAL A 171 -27.71 9.00 17.39
C VAL A 171 -28.91 9.20 16.48
N LEU A 172 -29.48 8.12 15.91
CA LEU A 172 -30.64 8.21 15.03
C LEU A 172 -31.87 8.82 15.73
N ASP A 173 -32.11 8.42 16.98
CA ASP A 173 -33.22 8.93 17.77
C ASP A 173 -33.04 10.41 18.14
N LEU A 174 -31.85 10.81 18.53
CA LEU A 174 -31.54 12.21 18.86
C LEU A 174 -31.55 13.10 17.61
N SER A 175 -31.06 12.60 16.48
CA SER A 175 -31.12 13.30 15.19
C SER A 175 -32.57 13.54 14.76
N LEU A 176 -33.45 12.54 14.92
CA LEU A 176 -34.86 12.68 14.65
C LEU A 176 -35.54 13.70 15.58
N LYS A 177 -35.16 13.71 16.87
CA LYS A 177 -35.63 14.69 17.86
C LYS A 177 -35.20 16.09 17.47
N MET A 178 -33.91 16.28 17.15
CA MET A 178 -33.36 17.57 16.71
C MET A 178 -34.05 18.08 15.43
N TYR A 179 -34.29 17.21 14.46
CA TYR A 179 -34.98 17.57 13.22
C TYR A 179 -36.42 18.05 13.47
N LYS A 180 -37.17 17.36 14.35
CA LYS A 180 -38.55 17.78 14.72
C LYS A 180 -38.54 19.13 15.43
N MET A 181 -37.67 19.35 16.38
CA MET A 181 -37.53 20.65 17.07
C MET A 181 -37.21 21.80 16.09
N GLY A 182 -36.25 21.58 15.18
CA GLY A 182 -35.94 22.58 14.15
C GLY A 182 -37.09 22.90 13.23
N LYS A 183 -37.94 21.91 12.90
CA LYS A 183 -39.15 22.11 12.09
C LYS A 183 -40.22 22.91 12.84
N GLU A 184 -40.48 22.61 14.09
CA GLU A 184 -41.42 23.33 14.95
C GLU A 184 -40.99 24.80 15.15
N GLN A 185 -39.68 25.05 15.32
CA GLN A 185 -39.17 26.43 15.40
C GLN A 185 -39.40 27.22 14.13
N LYS A 186 -39.20 26.63 12.95
CA LYS A 186 -39.48 27.29 11.66
C LYS A 186 -40.95 27.62 11.49
N GLU A 187 -41.83 26.66 11.76
CA GLU A 187 -43.29 26.86 11.68
C GLU A 187 -43.73 27.99 12.63
N THR A 188 -43.16 28.09 13.81
CA THR A 188 -43.46 29.16 14.78
C THR A 188 -42.96 30.52 14.28
N ILE A 189 -41.77 30.61 13.70
CA ILE A 189 -41.22 31.83 13.12
C ILE A 189 -42.05 32.29 11.91
N GLU A 190 -42.44 31.37 11.02
CA GLU A 190 -43.31 31.68 9.88
C GLU A 190 -44.70 32.18 10.31
N GLN A 191 -45.29 31.61 11.36
CA GLN A 191 -46.55 32.08 11.93
C GLN A 191 -46.42 33.46 12.56
N LEU A 192 -45.31 33.75 13.26
CA LEU A 192 -45.02 35.06 13.84
C LEU A 192 -44.82 36.13 12.75
N LEU A 193 -44.11 35.80 11.68
CA LEU A 193 -43.89 36.68 10.54
C LEU A 193 -45.19 36.97 9.81
N SER A 194 -46.02 35.96 9.56
CA SER A 194 -47.34 36.12 8.91
C SER A 194 -48.31 36.92 9.77
N SER A 195 -48.27 36.77 11.10
CA SER A 195 -49.09 37.56 12.01
C SER A 195 -48.64 39.04 12.10
N LYS A 196 -47.33 39.31 12.01
CA LYS A 196 -46.79 40.69 11.96
C LYS A 196 -47.11 41.38 10.64
N LEU A 197 -47.02 40.71 9.50
CA LEU A 197 -47.42 41.21 8.19
C LEU A 197 -48.93 41.46 8.11
N GLY A 198 -49.75 40.66 8.82
CA GLY A 198 -51.20 40.87 8.94
C GLY A 198 -51.61 42.07 9.81
N GLN A 199 -50.74 42.53 10.75
CA GLN A 199 -51.01 43.72 11.59
C GLN A 199 -50.55 45.04 10.97
N GLU A 200 -49.60 45.07 10.07
CA GLU A 200 -49.19 46.28 9.35
C GLU A 200 -50.10 46.63 8.15
N GLY A 201 -51.02 45.74 7.77
CA GLY A 201 -52.00 45.95 6.68
C GLY A 201 -53.29 46.73 7.04
N MET A 202 -53.42 47.24 8.29
CA MET A 202 -54.64 47.93 8.74
C MET A 202 -54.40 49.38 9.21
N ASN A 203 -53.66 50.21 8.50
CA ASN A 203 -53.76 51.64 8.59
C ASN A 203 -53.74 52.23 7.19
N GLY A 204 -54.97 52.57 6.75
CA GLY A 204 -55.31 52.93 5.41
C GLY A 204 -54.81 54.30 4.96
N ILE A 205 -54.71 54.45 3.67
CA ILE A 205 -54.98 55.60 2.85
C ILE A 205 -55.77 55.12 1.62
N PRO A 206 -56.89 55.76 1.24
CA PRO A 206 -57.82 55.20 0.23
C PRO A 206 -57.56 55.69 -1.18
N MET A 207 -57.81 54.79 -2.10
CA MET A 207 -58.36 54.97 -3.43
C MET A 207 -57.78 56.00 -4.40
N ASN A 208 -57.37 55.54 -5.55
CA ASN A 208 -58.13 55.72 -6.76
C ASN A 208 -57.81 54.66 -7.82
N MET A 209 -58.89 54.09 -8.33
CA MET A 209 -58.96 53.37 -9.60
C MET A 209 -58.64 54.34 -10.75
N ASP A 210 -57.86 53.84 -11.71
CA ASP A 210 -58.41 53.80 -13.10
C ASP A 210 -57.57 52.81 -13.92
N SER A 211 -58.34 52.06 -14.65
CA SER A 211 -57.98 51.12 -15.72
C SER A 211 -57.28 51.82 -16.90
N ASP A 212 -56.39 51.23 -17.57
CA ASP A 212 -56.49 50.74 -18.95
C ASP A 212 -55.19 50.23 -19.52
N SER A 213 -55.32 49.08 -20.02
CA SER A 213 -54.77 48.43 -21.23
C SER A 213 -53.68 49.06 -22.07
N ASN A 214 -52.87 48.12 -22.57
CA ASN A 214 -52.25 47.99 -23.89
C ASN A 214 -50.83 48.48 -24.14
N ASN A 215 -50.07 47.51 -24.38
CA ASN A 215 -49.39 47.20 -25.67
C ASN A 215 -48.30 48.15 -26.20
N ASP A 216 -47.29 47.46 -26.58
CA ASP A 216 -46.42 47.60 -27.76
C ASP A 216 -45.12 48.44 -27.72
N SER A 217 -44.12 47.67 -27.97
CA SER A 217 -43.05 47.83 -28.97
C SER A 217 -42.07 49.04 -28.97
N ASN A 218 -40.88 48.66 -29.12
CA ASN A 218 -39.82 49.18 -30.02
C ASN A 218 -38.94 50.38 -29.66
N GLU A 219 -37.68 50.01 -29.77
CA GLU A 219 -36.59 50.67 -30.56
C GLU A 219 -35.88 51.93 -30.03
N THR A 220 -34.63 51.72 -29.98
CA THR A 220 -33.47 52.43 -30.61
C THR A 220 -32.79 53.60 -29.93
N GLN A 221 -31.48 53.40 -30.00
CA GLN A 221 -30.38 54.36 -30.32
C GLN A 221 -30.07 55.48 -29.31
N ASP A 222 -28.84 55.64 -29.03
CA ASP A 222 -27.52 55.94 -29.53
C ASP A 222 -26.80 56.99 -28.68
N ASP A 223 -25.48 56.90 -28.75
CA ASP A 223 -24.45 57.92 -28.73
C ASP A 223 -23.90 58.44 -27.37
N GLU A 224 -22.70 58.38 -27.22
CA GLU A 224 -21.39 58.79 -27.63
C GLU A 224 -20.45 59.23 -26.51
N ASN A 225 -19.25 58.72 -26.59
CA ASN A 225 -17.96 59.42 -26.58
C ASN A 225 -17.31 59.93 -25.26
N GLY A 226 -16.02 59.54 -25.19
CA GLY A 226 -15.04 60.20 -24.30
C GLY A 226 -13.73 59.44 -24.13
N GLN A 227 -12.90 59.46 -25.16
CA GLN A 227 -11.46 59.17 -25.17
C GLN A 227 -10.63 59.94 -24.12
N VAL A 228 -9.49 59.38 -23.70
CA VAL A 228 -8.10 59.90 -23.91
C VAL A 228 -7.07 58.98 -23.24
N GLN A 229 -6.32 58.23 -23.99
CA GLN A 229 -4.87 58.26 -24.33
C GLN A 229 -3.83 57.91 -23.27
N THR A 230 -3.09 56.90 -23.64
CA THR A 230 -1.77 56.34 -23.38
C THR A 230 -0.60 57.37 -23.35
N PRO A 231 0.69 57.02 -23.02
CA PRO A 231 1.53 56.11 -23.85
C PRO A 231 2.54 55.19 -23.12
N SER A 232 2.80 54.03 -23.62
CA SER A 232 3.94 53.44 -24.40
C SER A 232 5.36 53.49 -23.78
N ASN A 233 6.06 52.40 -23.71
CA ASN A 233 7.03 51.85 -24.69
C ASN A 233 7.68 50.55 -24.16
N ASP A 234 7.72 49.61 -25.04
CA ASP A 234 8.74 48.85 -25.80
C ASP A 234 9.46 47.74 -25.04
N ALA A 235 9.53 46.60 -25.49
CA ALA A 235 9.82 45.73 -26.64
C ALA A 235 10.61 44.53 -26.05
N GLU A 236 10.64 43.31 -26.48
CA GLU A 236 10.56 42.60 -27.75
C GLU A 236 10.50 41.09 -27.52
N ASN A 237 9.79 40.38 -28.36
CA ASN A 237 9.98 39.03 -28.96
C ASN A 237 9.91 37.79 -28.02
N GLY A 238 9.22 36.75 -28.38
CA GLY A 238 8.54 36.29 -29.60
C GLY A 238 7.89 34.93 -29.38
N GLU A 239 6.89 34.69 -30.22
CA GLU A 239 6.29 33.46 -30.72
C GLU A 239 5.49 32.57 -29.77
N GLU A 240 4.24 32.68 -29.84
CA GLU A 240 3.13 32.03 -30.58
C GLU A 240 2.81 30.60 -30.12
N SER A 241 1.69 30.41 -29.46
CA SER A 241 0.49 29.92 -30.14
C SER A 241 -0.74 30.00 -29.22
N THR A 242 -1.74 30.62 -29.71
CA THR A 242 -3.09 30.84 -29.23
C THR A 242 -3.90 29.55 -29.21
N VAL A 243 -4.72 29.32 -28.17
CA VAL A 243 -6.14 28.95 -28.33
C VAL A 243 -6.97 29.46 -27.15
N SER A 244 -8.00 30.13 -27.55
CA SER A 244 -8.95 30.91 -26.79
C SER A 244 -9.90 30.12 -25.87
N ASN A 245 -10.18 30.74 -24.74
CA ASN A 245 -11.33 30.47 -23.88
C ASN A 245 -12.66 30.74 -24.59
N LYS A 246 -13.60 29.81 -24.42
CA LYS A 246 -15.03 30.15 -24.39
C LYS A 246 -15.74 29.26 -23.36
N SER A 247 -16.17 29.89 -22.32
CA SER A 247 -17.20 29.41 -21.38
C SER A 247 -18.53 29.27 -22.11
N GLN A 248 -19.27 28.18 -21.87
CA GLN A 248 -20.72 28.20 -21.67
C GLN A 248 -21.28 26.79 -21.50
N GLY A 249 -22.16 26.64 -20.52
CA GLY A 249 -23.35 25.80 -20.63
C GLY A 249 -23.35 24.54 -19.79
N GLU A 250 -23.92 24.65 -18.64
CA GLU A 250 -24.41 23.55 -17.81
C GLU A 250 -25.46 22.72 -18.57
N THR A 251 -25.26 21.40 -18.58
CA THR A 251 -26.37 20.44 -18.62
C THR A 251 -25.99 19.27 -17.69
N PRO A 252 -26.92 18.80 -16.85
CA PRO A 252 -26.64 17.72 -15.92
C PRO A 252 -26.60 16.40 -16.67
N VAL A 253 -25.50 15.65 -16.50
CA VAL A 253 -25.40 14.26 -16.92
C VAL A 253 -25.69 13.39 -15.71
N GLU A 254 -26.66 12.52 -15.89
CA GLU A 254 -27.02 11.46 -14.94
C GLU A 254 -25.82 10.51 -14.79
N ASP A 255 -25.27 10.45 -13.57
CA ASP A 255 -24.30 9.43 -13.20
C ASP A 255 -25.03 8.14 -12.86
N GLU A 256 -24.86 7.12 -13.69
CA GLU A 256 -25.24 5.75 -13.37
C GLU A 256 -24.28 5.17 -12.30
N ASP A 257 -24.91 4.67 -11.26
CA ASP A 257 -24.35 4.08 -10.06
C ASP A 257 -23.31 2.97 -10.34
N LEU A 258 -22.09 3.17 -9.88
CA LEU A 258 -21.18 2.09 -9.52
C LEU A 258 -21.18 1.99 -7.99
N ASP A 259 -21.81 0.93 -7.50
CA ASP A 259 -21.80 0.55 -6.08
C ASP A 259 -20.37 0.21 -5.63
N GLU A 260 -19.57 1.21 -5.25
CA GLU A 260 -18.51 1.04 -4.30
C GLU A 260 -19.10 1.26 -2.90
N GLU A 261 -19.21 0.18 -2.13
CA GLU A 261 -19.57 0.25 -0.71
C GLU A 261 -18.43 0.94 0.07
N THR A 262 -18.40 2.26 -0.02
CA THR A 262 -17.51 3.11 0.76
C THR A 262 -18.25 3.65 1.96
N HIS A 263 -17.72 3.36 3.14
CA HIS A 263 -18.16 3.97 4.39
C HIS A 263 -17.62 5.40 4.54
N GLY A 264 -18.19 6.28 3.88
CA GLY A 264 -18.43 7.65 4.21
C GLY A 264 -19.90 7.85 3.91
N LEU A 265 -20.60 8.48 4.80
CA LEU A 265 -22.00 8.80 4.63
C LEU A 265 -22.20 9.54 3.28
N GLN A 266 -22.52 8.85 2.19
CA GLN A 266 -22.70 9.46 0.87
C GLN A 266 -24.08 10.12 0.72
N LYS A 267 -24.07 11.38 0.31
CA LYS A 267 -25.28 12.13 -0.07
C LYS A 267 -25.86 11.62 -1.39
N LYS A 268 -27.06 11.01 -1.37
CA LYS A 268 -27.91 10.98 -2.57
C LYS A 268 -28.60 12.34 -2.72
N ALA A 269 -28.36 13.01 -3.86
CA ALA A 269 -29.02 14.25 -4.21
C ALA A 269 -30.55 14.04 -4.35
N GLY A 270 -31.30 14.35 -3.30
CA GLY A 270 -32.76 14.49 -3.31
C GLY A 270 -33.14 15.96 -3.28
N ASN A 271 -34.31 16.29 -3.81
CA ASN A 271 -34.87 17.64 -3.83
C ASN A 271 -34.99 18.16 -2.37
N HIS A 272 -34.06 19.00 -1.93
CA HIS A 272 -33.94 19.43 -0.54
C HIS A 272 -34.68 20.77 -0.31
N ASN A 273 -35.55 20.79 0.69
CA ASN A 273 -36.03 22.03 1.32
C ASN A 273 -34.89 22.67 2.11
N ASP A 274 -34.87 23.98 2.22
CA ASP A 274 -33.85 24.78 2.91
C ASP A 274 -33.61 24.39 4.39
N LEU A 275 -34.49 23.58 4.99
CA LEU A 275 -34.36 23.01 6.34
C LEU A 275 -33.43 21.77 6.43
N ASP A 276 -33.29 21.09 5.34
CA ASP A 276 -32.69 19.75 5.32
C ASP A 276 -31.14 19.77 5.32
N VAL A 277 -30.53 20.96 5.22
CA VAL A 277 -29.10 21.16 5.06
C VAL A 277 -28.53 22.00 6.19
N SER A 278 -27.45 21.53 6.82
CA SER A 278 -26.62 22.33 7.73
C SER A 278 -25.66 23.20 6.93
N SER A 279 -25.70 24.52 7.15
CA SER A 279 -24.81 25.46 6.48
C SER A 279 -23.36 25.32 6.98
N THR A 280 -23.16 25.16 8.28
CA THR A 280 -21.85 25.01 8.92
C THR A 280 -21.17 23.68 8.57
N GLN A 281 -21.94 22.58 8.48
CA GLN A 281 -21.41 21.30 8.06
C GLN A 281 -21.03 21.32 6.58
N LYS A 282 -21.87 21.89 5.73
CA LYS A 282 -21.59 22.05 4.30
C LYS A 282 -20.34 22.91 4.05
N SER A 283 -20.18 24.00 4.81
CA SER A 283 -18.97 24.84 4.74
C SER A 283 -17.74 24.06 5.21
N PHE A 284 -17.85 23.31 6.30
CA PHE A 284 -16.78 22.45 6.79
C PHE A 284 -16.35 21.42 5.74
N ASP A 285 -17.28 20.62 5.22
CA ASP A 285 -17.00 19.60 4.20
C ASP A 285 -16.37 20.20 2.93
N GLY A 286 -16.91 21.32 2.43
CA GLY A 286 -16.38 22.04 1.26
C GLY A 286 -14.99 22.61 1.48
N ASN A 287 -14.73 23.15 2.67
CA ASN A 287 -13.41 23.68 3.02
C ASN A 287 -12.39 22.57 3.28
N VAL A 288 -12.79 21.40 3.83
CA VAL A 288 -11.92 20.22 3.92
C VAL A 288 -11.52 19.74 2.52
N GLN A 289 -12.43 19.73 1.55
CA GLN A 289 -12.09 19.43 0.16
C GLN A 289 -11.10 20.45 -0.44
N SER A 290 -11.21 21.72 -0.07
CA SER A 290 -10.28 22.76 -0.54
C SER A 290 -8.85 22.58 0.01
N LEU A 291 -8.69 21.88 1.13
CA LEU A 291 -7.38 21.53 1.69
C LEU A 291 -6.67 20.43 0.88
N ASN A 292 -7.38 19.76 -0.03
CA ASN A 292 -6.78 18.72 -0.85
C ASN A 292 -5.69 19.28 -1.75
N ASN A 293 -4.56 18.58 -1.79
CA ASN A 293 -3.45 18.95 -2.66
C ASN A 293 -3.76 18.57 -4.11
N GLN A 294 -4.25 19.52 -4.90
CA GLN A 294 -4.58 19.31 -6.32
C GLN A 294 -3.34 18.90 -7.15
N ASN A 295 -2.15 19.26 -6.70
CA ASN A 295 -0.88 18.89 -7.33
C ASN A 295 -0.30 17.58 -6.76
N ALA A 296 -1.02 16.90 -5.88
CA ALA A 296 -0.58 15.60 -5.37
C ALA A 296 -0.51 14.59 -6.52
N ARG A 297 0.57 13.81 -6.52
CA ARG A 297 0.69 12.67 -7.44
C ARG A 297 -0.25 11.56 -7.00
N GLU A 298 -0.82 10.88 -7.97
CA GLU A 298 -1.60 9.68 -7.70
C GLU A 298 -0.68 8.62 -7.10
N THR A 299 -1.04 8.10 -5.93
CA THR A 299 -0.24 7.09 -5.23
C THR A 299 -0.93 5.75 -5.33
N ASN A 300 -0.26 4.78 -5.94
CA ASN A 300 -0.72 3.41 -6.07
C ASN A 300 -0.12 2.55 -4.95
N TYR A 301 -0.96 1.85 -4.21
CA TYR A 301 -0.52 0.90 -3.18
C TYR A 301 -0.52 -0.51 -3.76
N VAL A 302 0.64 -1.15 -3.72
CA VAL A 302 0.86 -2.47 -4.29
C VAL A 302 1.24 -3.46 -3.21
N THR A 303 0.65 -4.64 -3.21
CA THR A 303 0.89 -5.68 -2.21
C THR A 303 1.77 -6.78 -2.79
N ILE A 304 2.66 -7.36 -1.96
CA ILE A 304 3.44 -8.54 -2.35
C ILE A 304 2.53 -9.76 -2.29
N PRO A 305 2.34 -10.50 -3.41
CA PRO A 305 1.42 -11.63 -3.47
C PRO A 305 1.97 -12.87 -2.76
N GLU A 306 1.07 -13.76 -2.36
CA GLU A 306 1.42 -15.12 -2.00
C GLU A 306 1.47 -15.97 -3.27
N LEU A 307 2.64 -16.61 -3.51
CA LEU A 307 2.88 -17.43 -4.69
C LEU A 307 2.61 -18.91 -4.42
N ASN A 308 2.08 -19.58 -5.42
CA ASN A 308 2.09 -21.04 -5.44
C ASN A 308 3.50 -21.52 -5.84
N LEU A 309 4.29 -21.91 -4.84
CA LEU A 309 5.68 -22.35 -5.08
C LEU A 309 5.78 -23.60 -5.96
N ASP A 310 4.75 -24.46 -6.01
CA ASP A 310 4.75 -25.66 -6.86
C ASP A 310 4.73 -25.30 -8.36
N THR A 311 4.11 -24.18 -8.72
CA THR A 311 4.11 -23.69 -10.11
C THR A 311 5.36 -22.89 -10.46
N VAL A 312 5.97 -22.23 -9.49
CA VAL A 312 7.17 -21.40 -9.66
C VAL A 312 8.44 -22.23 -9.69
N GLU A 313 8.54 -23.26 -8.85
CA GLU A 313 9.77 -24.01 -8.60
C GLU A 313 9.94 -25.17 -9.58
N VAL A 314 11.09 -25.23 -10.23
CA VAL A 314 11.57 -26.43 -10.91
C VAL A 314 12.48 -27.20 -9.93
N THR A 315 12.07 -28.40 -9.56
CA THR A 315 12.77 -29.17 -8.54
C THR A 315 14.13 -29.69 -9.02
N PHE A 316 15.03 -29.91 -8.08
CA PHE A 316 16.36 -30.46 -8.35
C PHE A 316 16.36 -31.73 -9.21
N ASP A 317 15.43 -32.65 -8.95
CA ASP A 317 15.40 -33.92 -9.68
C ASP A 317 14.97 -33.73 -11.14
N VAL A 318 14.06 -32.81 -11.42
CA VAL A 318 13.62 -32.49 -12.79
C VAL A 318 14.77 -31.94 -13.62
N ILE A 319 15.47 -30.93 -13.11
CA ILE A 319 16.58 -30.32 -13.87
C ILE A 319 17.79 -31.26 -13.98
N LYS A 320 18.10 -32.01 -12.93
CA LYS A 320 19.17 -33.01 -12.96
C LYS A 320 18.91 -34.09 -14.03
N ASN A 321 17.70 -34.64 -14.06
CA ASN A 321 17.33 -35.65 -15.04
C ASN A 321 17.35 -35.12 -16.48
N ALA A 322 16.87 -33.86 -16.67
CA ALA A 322 16.91 -33.23 -17.99
C ALA A 322 18.33 -33.02 -18.50
N LEU A 323 19.23 -32.50 -17.63
CA LEU A 323 20.64 -32.31 -17.97
C LEU A 323 21.38 -33.64 -18.15
N HIS A 324 21.09 -34.66 -17.32
CA HIS A 324 21.68 -35.99 -17.44
C HIS A 324 21.30 -36.64 -18.76
N LYS A 325 20.01 -36.62 -19.11
CA LYS A 325 19.52 -37.12 -20.39
C LYS A 325 20.19 -36.39 -21.57
N HIS A 326 20.41 -35.08 -21.47
CA HIS A 326 21.00 -34.32 -22.56
C HIS A 326 22.51 -34.57 -22.74
N PHE A 327 23.29 -34.67 -21.64
CA PHE A 327 24.76 -34.74 -21.71
C PHE A 327 25.32 -36.15 -21.58
N ILE A 328 24.64 -37.09 -20.91
CA ILE A 328 25.18 -38.38 -20.51
C ILE A 328 24.46 -39.54 -21.20
N ASP A 329 23.11 -39.51 -21.23
CA ASP A 329 22.36 -40.59 -21.84
C ASP A 329 22.47 -40.49 -23.36
N LYS A 330 22.99 -41.52 -23.98
CA LYS A 330 23.14 -41.62 -25.44
C LYS A 330 21.96 -42.38 -26.02
N ASP A 331 21.35 -41.86 -27.08
CA ASP A 331 20.50 -42.64 -27.94
C ASP A 331 21.42 -43.51 -28.80
N GLU A 332 21.43 -44.83 -28.58
CA GLU A 332 22.31 -45.82 -29.24
C GLU A 332 22.14 -45.91 -30.76
N GLU A 333 21.15 -45.24 -31.34
CA GLU A 333 20.76 -45.39 -32.74
C GLU A 333 21.41 -44.41 -33.73
N GLN A 334 22.17 -43.39 -33.26
CA GLN A 334 22.79 -42.36 -34.13
C GLN A 334 24.29 -42.26 -33.95
N ASP A 335 25.07 -43.18 -34.51
CA ASP A 335 26.54 -43.11 -34.56
C ASP A 335 27.03 -42.11 -35.64
N THR A 336 26.79 -40.81 -35.43
CA THR A 336 27.24 -39.75 -36.33
C THR A 336 28.59 -39.15 -35.86
N ASN A 337 29.39 -38.61 -36.82
CA ASN A 337 30.62 -37.93 -36.49
C ASN A 337 30.38 -36.72 -35.55
N SER A 338 29.23 -36.13 -35.58
CA SER A 338 28.82 -35.03 -34.70
C SER A 338 28.68 -35.48 -33.25
N GLU A 339 28.14 -36.68 -33.00
CA GLU A 339 27.97 -37.26 -31.66
C GLU A 339 29.29 -37.71 -31.03
N LYS A 340 30.21 -38.22 -31.85
CA LYS A 340 31.57 -38.53 -31.38
C LYS A 340 32.26 -37.24 -30.90
N TYR A 341 32.17 -36.19 -31.68
CA TYR A 341 32.73 -34.87 -31.30
C TYR A 341 32.09 -34.34 -30.02
N PHE A 342 30.75 -34.40 -29.91
CA PHE A 342 30.04 -33.99 -28.70
C PHE A 342 30.53 -34.75 -27.46
N THR A 343 30.63 -36.09 -27.54
CA THR A 343 31.10 -36.92 -26.44
C THR A 343 32.51 -36.56 -26.03
N GLU A 344 33.42 -36.40 -27.01
CA GLU A 344 34.81 -35.99 -26.75
C GLU A 344 34.89 -34.63 -26.05
N GLN A 345 34.06 -33.64 -26.45
CA GLN A 345 34.02 -32.36 -25.78
C GLN A 345 33.46 -32.46 -24.36
N VAL A 346 32.46 -33.28 -24.10
CA VAL A 346 31.93 -33.54 -22.75
C VAL A 346 33.03 -34.13 -21.86
N ASP A 347 33.78 -35.13 -22.35
CA ASP A 347 34.89 -35.76 -21.59
C ASP A 347 36.03 -34.77 -21.26
N ILE A 348 36.38 -33.91 -22.22
CA ILE A 348 37.37 -32.84 -22.03
C ILE A 348 36.88 -31.88 -20.91
N GLN A 349 35.62 -31.48 -20.95
CA GLN A 349 35.10 -30.54 -19.94
C GLN A 349 34.97 -31.18 -18.55
N LEU A 350 34.60 -32.45 -18.46
CA LEU A 350 34.62 -33.20 -17.20
C LEU A 350 36.03 -33.30 -16.60
N THR A 351 37.04 -33.47 -17.44
CA THR A 351 38.45 -33.44 -17.00
C THR A 351 38.79 -32.07 -16.44
N ARG A 352 38.45 -30.98 -17.12
CA ARG A 352 38.64 -29.59 -16.64
C ARG A 352 37.91 -29.31 -15.34
N TYR A 353 36.69 -29.83 -15.17
CA TYR A 353 35.97 -29.74 -13.90
C TYR A 353 36.74 -30.37 -12.75
N ASN A 354 37.28 -31.60 -12.96
CA ASN A 354 38.05 -32.30 -11.95
C ASN A 354 39.33 -31.55 -11.60
N GLU A 355 40.02 -30.95 -12.57
CA GLU A 355 41.21 -30.11 -12.36
C GLU A 355 40.82 -28.87 -11.54
N HIS A 356 39.75 -28.18 -11.88
CA HIS A 356 39.24 -27.03 -11.13
C HIS A 356 38.89 -27.41 -9.69
N LYS A 357 38.16 -28.51 -9.47
CA LYS A 357 37.82 -29.02 -8.14
C LYS A 357 39.06 -29.29 -7.27
N ASN A 358 40.11 -29.89 -7.87
CA ASN A 358 41.35 -30.17 -7.16
C ASN A 358 42.13 -28.89 -6.81
N LYS A 359 42.17 -27.91 -7.72
CA LYS A 359 42.81 -26.61 -7.51
C LYS A 359 42.09 -25.82 -6.41
N SER A 360 40.78 -25.75 -6.45
CA SER A 360 39.96 -25.02 -5.49
C SER A 360 39.97 -25.62 -4.08
N ARG A 361 40.33 -26.90 -3.93
CA ARG A 361 40.36 -27.61 -2.65
C ARG A 361 41.18 -26.91 -1.59
N LYS A 362 42.34 -26.30 -1.98
CA LYS A 362 43.22 -25.58 -1.06
C LYS A 362 42.57 -24.31 -0.55
N ASP A 363 41.94 -23.53 -1.45
CA ASP A 363 41.34 -22.26 -1.11
C ASP A 363 40.09 -22.47 -0.22
N VAL A 364 39.28 -23.45 -0.55
CA VAL A 364 38.11 -23.86 0.27
C VAL A 364 38.58 -24.31 1.67
N ASN A 365 39.66 -25.09 1.78
CA ASN A 365 40.18 -25.51 3.09
C ASN A 365 40.68 -24.33 3.94
N ASN A 366 41.30 -23.33 3.32
CA ASN A 366 41.71 -22.10 4.00
C ASN A 366 40.50 -21.33 4.54
N LEU A 367 39.47 -21.16 3.72
CA LEU A 367 38.20 -20.51 4.15
C LEU A 367 37.56 -21.26 5.32
N VAL A 368 37.49 -22.60 5.26
CA VAL A 368 36.96 -23.43 6.36
C VAL A 368 37.76 -23.21 7.63
N LYS A 369 39.10 -23.24 7.55
CA LYS A 369 39.97 -23.01 8.71
C LYS A 369 39.74 -21.63 9.35
N GLU A 370 39.70 -20.59 8.54
CA GLU A 370 39.44 -19.23 9.05
C GLU A 370 38.04 -19.10 9.70
N PHE A 371 37.02 -19.69 9.07
CA PHE A 371 35.66 -19.70 9.60
C PHE A 371 35.58 -20.43 10.95
N GLU A 372 36.17 -21.63 11.06
CA GLU A 372 36.18 -22.40 12.29
C GLU A 372 36.97 -21.70 13.41
N MET A 373 38.06 -21.02 13.08
CA MET A 373 38.78 -20.19 14.05
C MET A 373 37.92 -19.04 14.56
N LYS A 374 37.24 -18.31 13.67
CA LYS A 374 36.33 -17.22 14.06
C LYS A 374 35.15 -17.74 14.87
N LYS A 375 34.54 -18.86 14.46
CA LYS A 375 33.46 -19.52 15.19
C LYS A 375 33.88 -19.93 16.60
N SER A 376 35.06 -20.49 16.75
CA SER A 376 35.60 -20.87 18.04
C SER A 376 35.93 -19.68 18.92
N ALA A 377 36.53 -18.62 18.36
CA ALA A 377 36.80 -17.38 19.08
C ALA A 377 35.50 -16.69 19.55
N ASP A 378 34.47 -16.63 18.71
CA ASP A 378 33.19 -16.06 19.03
C ASP A 378 32.43 -16.90 20.08
N SER A 379 32.51 -18.21 20.01
CA SER A 379 31.99 -19.13 21.02
C SER A 379 32.67 -18.92 22.38
N TYR A 380 34.01 -18.75 22.37
CA TYR A 380 34.77 -18.47 23.58
C TYR A 380 34.43 -17.10 24.18
N SER A 381 34.25 -16.07 23.36
CA SER A 381 33.86 -14.72 23.82
C SER A 381 32.47 -14.68 24.48
N ARG A 382 31.58 -15.58 24.07
CA ARG A 382 30.20 -15.71 24.64
C ARG A 382 30.13 -16.64 25.85
N GLN A 383 31.27 -17.20 26.27
CA GLN A 383 31.34 -18.11 27.41
C GLN A 383 30.94 -17.38 28.70
N ALA A 384 29.91 -17.84 29.36
CA ALA A 384 29.47 -17.33 30.64
C ALA A 384 29.86 -18.31 31.76
N THR A 385 30.56 -17.80 32.76
CA THR A 385 30.91 -18.58 33.94
C THR A 385 29.96 -18.23 35.07
N ALA A 386 29.11 -19.15 35.46
CA ALA A 386 28.18 -19.00 36.58
C ALA A 386 28.63 -19.80 37.79
N ARG A 387 28.36 -19.30 39.01
CA ARG A 387 28.54 -20.04 40.27
C ARG A 387 27.38 -21.05 40.40
N THR A 388 27.74 -22.29 40.71
CA THR A 388 26.73 -23.38 40.77
C THR A 388 25.99 -23.49 42.10
N GLY A 389 26.31 -22.74 43.09
CA GLY A 389 25.79 -22.97 44.46
C GLY A 389 26.35 -24.21 45.17
N MET A 390 27.12 -25.07 44.48
CA MET A 390 27.84 -26.19 45.09
C MET A 390 29.20 -25.73 45.58
N LEU A 391 29.57 -26.07 46.82
CA LEU A 391 30.88 -25.74 47.37
C LEU A 391 31.98 -26.50 46.67
N ASP A 392 33.10 -25.81 46.39
CA ASP A 392 34.33 -26.41 45.92
C ASP A 392 35.14 -26.83 47.16
N MET A 393 35.17 -28.13 47.43
CA MET A 393 35.88 -28.67 48.62
C MET A 393 37.35 -28.29 48.65
N ASN A 394 37.99 -28.10 47.46
CA ASN A 394 39.39 -27.69 47.38
C ASN A 394 39.62 -26.23 47.80
N LYS A 395 38.59 -25.40 47.71
CA LYS A 395 38.64 -23.97 48.06
C LYS A 395 37.95 -23.66 49.41
N LEU A 396 37.31 -24.64 50.03
CA LEU A 396 36.53 -24.44 51.25
C LEU A 396 37.36 -23.88 52.39
N HIS A 397 38.62 -24.25 52.47
CA HIS A 397 39.56 -23.76 53.50
C HIS A 397 39.84 -22.25 53.42
N THR A 398 39.53 -21.61 52.29
CA THR A 398 39.78 -20.18 52.06
C THR A 398 38.53 -19.29 52.38
N TYR A 399 37.47 -19.86 52.97
CA TYR A 399 36.18 -19.19 53.15
C TYR A 399 36.23 -17.88 53.95
N ARG A 400 37.28 -17.69 54.79
CA ARG A 400 37.42 -16.48 55.61
C ARG A 400 37.92 -15.24 54.82
N TYR A 401 38.56 -15.43 53.67
CA TYR A 401 39.15 -14.36 52.89
C TYR A 401 38.92 -14.45 51.39
N ASN A 402 38.18 -15.46 50.93
CA ASN A 402 37.82 -15.64 49.52
C ASN A 402 36.35 -15.98 49.39
N GLU A 403 35.63 -15.10 48.68
CA GLU A 403 34.18 -15.32 48.41
C GLU A 403 33.96 -16.32 47.26
N ASP A 404 34.97 -16.72 46.51
CA ASP A 404 34.88 -17.62 45.36
C ASP A 404 35.07 -19.08 45.74
N ILE A 405 34.23 -19.53 46.69
CA ILE A 405 34.24 -20.88 47.27
C ILE A 405 33.29 -21.85 46.56
N PHE A 406 32.54 -21.38 45.56
CA PHE A 406 31.61 -22.23 44.81
C PHE A 406 32.24 -22.75 43.52
N LYS A 407 31.86 -23.97 43.13
CA LYS A 407 32.20 -24.53 41.83
C LYS A 407 31.61 -23.65 40.74
N LYS A 408 32.40 -23.37 39.71
CA LYS A 408 31.95 -22.63 38.55
C LYS A 408 31.61 -23.60 37.43
N VAL A 409 30.45 -23.36 36.78
CA VAL A 409 30.07 -24.02 35.53
C VAL A 409 30.19 -23.01 34.43
N THR A 410 30.92 -23.37 33.43
CA THR A 410 31.04 -22.59 32.22
C THR A 410 30.03 -23.11 31.22
N THR A 411 29.03 -22.28 30.92
CA THR A 411 28.04 -22.56 29.88
C THR A 411 28.43 -21.83 28.62
N ILE A 412 28.55 -22.58 27.53
CA ILE A 412 28.75 -22.03 26.19
C ILE A 412 27.35 -21.96 25.58
N PRO A 413 26.78 -20.77 25.34
CA PRO A 413 25.50 -20.68 24.68
C PRO A 413 25.61 -21.24 23.26
N GLU A 414 24.61 -21.98 22.85
CA GLU A 414 24.51 -22.52 21.50
C GLU A 414 24.72 -21.44 20.46
N GLY A 415 25.53 -21.73 19.46
CA GLY A 415 25.76 -20.82 18.32
C GLY A 415 24.49 -20.62 17.53
N LYS A 416 24.33 -19.43 16.95
CA LYS A 416 23.22 -19.17 16.03
C LYS A 416 23.34 -20.09 14.81
N ASN A 417 22.24 -20.78 14.49
CA ASN A 417 22.15 -21.60 13.29
C ASN A 417 21.79 -20.73 12.08
N HIS A 418 22.71 -20.63 11.12
CA HIS A 418 22.55 -19.80 9.92
C HIS A 418 22.43 -20.68 8.69
N GLY A 419 21.58 -20.27 7.75
CA GLY A 419 21.47 -20.85 6.42
C GLY A 419 21.85 -19.83 5.34
N LEU A 420 22.16 -20.33 4.15
CA LEU A 420 22.46 -19.54 2.98
C LEU A 420 21.55 -19.92 1.81
N MET A 421 21.02 -18.91 1.13
CA MET A 421 20.32 -19.06 -0.12
C MET A 421 21.06 -18.26 -1.19
N PHE A 422 21.38 -18.90 -2.30
CA PHE A 422 22.03 -18.27 -3.44
C PHE A 422 21.03 -18.18 -4.59
N LEU A 423 20.89 -16.96 -5.14
CA LEU A 423 20.13 -16.69 -6.36
C LEU A 423 21.13 -16.42 -7.47
N LEU A 424 21.13 -17.25 -8.48
CA LEU A 424 21.98 -17.12 -9.66
C LEU A 424 21.16 -16.57 -10.80
N ASP A 425 21.58 -15.45 -11.33
CA ASP A 425 21.01 -14.86 -12.51
C ASP A 425 21.28 -15.74 -13.74
N TRP A 426 20.21 -16.14 -14.42
CA TRP A 426 20.27 -16.96 -15.62
C TRP A 426 19.80 -16.16 -16.84
N SER A 427 20.31 -14.93 -16.95
CA SER A 427 19.97 -13.97 -17.99
C SER A 427 21.00 -13.95 -19.13
N GLY A 428 20.61 -13.38 -20.27
CA GLY A 428 21.46 -13.24 -21.45
C GLY A 428 22.71 -12.42 -21.22
N SER A 429 22.67 -11.40 -20.37
CA SER A 429 23.81 -10.54 -20.00
C SER A 429 24.93 -11.32 -19.31
N MET A 430 24.57 -12.33 -18.51
CA MET A 430 25.52 -13.19 -17.78
C MET A 430 26.41 -14.06 -18.69
N HIS A 431 26.16 -14.14 -19.99
CA HIS A 431 26.82 -15.04 -20.93
C HIS A 431 28.36 -15.08 -20.78
N TYR A 432 28.99 -13.93 -20.63
CA TYR A 432 30.46 -13.84 -20.51
C TYR A 432 30.99 -14.13 -19.10
N GLN A 433 30.17 -13.91 -18.07
CA GLN A 433 30.58 -14.01 -16.66
C GLN A 433 30.12 -15.32 -16.01
N LEU A 434 29.19 -16.03 -16.64
CA LEU A 434 28.50 -17.20 -16.08
C LEU A 434 29.46 -18.28 -15.59
N ASN A 435 30.46 -18.62 -16.40
CA ASN A 435 31.44 -19.66 -16.03
C ASN A 435 32.23 -19.31 -14.77
N ASP A 436 32.65 -18.06 -14.63
CA ASP A 436 33.44 -17.62 -13.49
C ASP A 436 32.55 -17.46 -12.25
N THR A 437 31.33 -16.99 -12.41
CA THR A 437 30.31 -16.94 -11.34
C THR A 437 30.01 -18.34 -10.81
N VAL A 438 29.81 -19.33 -11.69
CA VAL A 438 29.52 -20.72 -11.30
C VAL A 438 30.77 -21.36 -10.61
N LYS A 439 31.98 -21.06 -11.04
CA LYS A 439 33.19 -21.49 -10.33
C LYS A 439 33.27 -20.96 -8.90
N GLN A 440 32.93 -19.68 -8.69
CA GLN A 440 32.87 -19.10 -7.34
C GLN A 440 31.73 -19.70 -6.52
N LEU A 441 30.57 -19.90 -7.12
CA LEU A 441 29.43 -20.58 -6.49
C LEU A 441 29.83 -21.99 -6.01
N PHE A 442 30.57 -22.76 -6.80
CA PHE A 442 31.08 -24.08 -6.40
C PHE A 442 32.00 -24.01 -5.19
N ASN A 443 32.88 -23.02 -5.12
CA ASN A 443 33.73 -22.81 -3.97
C ASN A 443 32.92 -22.56 -2.70
N LEU A 444 31.86 -21.73 -2.80
CA LEU A 444 30.96 -21.45 -1.68
C LEU A 444 30.15 -22.68 -1.27
N VAL A 445 29.64 -23.46 -2.23
CA VAL A 445 28.93 -24.72 -1.97
C VAL A 445 29.82 -25.75 -1.27
N TRP A 446 31.05 -25.96 -1.74
CA TRP A 446 32.01 -26.85 -1.08
C TRP A 446 32.38 -26.37 0.33
N PHE A 447 32.49 -25.05 0.53
CA PHE A 447 32.67 -24.45 1.84
C PHE A 447 31.50 -24.73 2.76
N CYS A 448 30.28 -24.36 2.35
CA CYS A 448 29.06 -24.57 3.14
C CYS A 448 28.90 -26.02 3.57
N ARG A 449 29.15 -26.94 2.65
CA ARG A 449 29.07 -28.36 2.92
C ARG A 449 30.09 -28.84 3.96
N LYS A 450 31.34 -28.36 3.90
CA LYS A 450 32.40 -28.73 4.88
C LYS A 450 32.12 -28.20 6.27
N VAL A 451 31.52 -27.02 6.35
CA VAL A 451 31.16 -26.37 7.62
C VAL A 451 29.76 -26.79 8.12
N SER A 452 29.05 -27.62 7.33
CA SER A 452 27.68 -28.06 7.62
C SER A 452 26.66 -26.89 7.75
N ILE A 453 26.82 -25.87 6.91
CA ILE A 453 25.85 -24.79 6.79
C ILE A 453 24.77 -25.23 5.78
N PRO A 454 23.46 -25.26 6.16
CA PRO A 454 22.39 -25.52 5.22
C PRO A 454 22.34 -24.46 4.12
N PHE A 455 22.20 -24.89 2.87
CA PHE A 455 22.12 -24.00 1.72
C PHE A 455 21.18 -24.52 0.65
N GLU A 456 20.66 -23.59 -0.13
CA GLU A 456 19.95 -23.83 -1.38
C GLU A 456 20.43 -22.84 -2.45
N VAL A 457 20.52 -23.31 -3.68
CA VAL A 457 20.91 -22.52 -4.84
C VAL A 457 19.82 -22.60 -5.89
N TYR A 458 19.30 -21.45 -6.28
CA TYR A 458 18.31 -21.32 -7.33
C TYR A 458 18.85 -20.48 -8.47
N ALA A 459 18.63 -20.92 -9.69
CA ALA A 459 18.73 -20.07 -10.87
C ALA A 459 17.35 -19.47 -11.17
N PHE A 460 17.27 -18.18 -11.44
CA PHE A 460 16.02 -17.53 -11.82
C PHE A 460 16.04 -17.15 -13.31
N THR A 461 14.94 -17.46 -14.01
CA THR A 461 14.85 -17.33 -15.47
C THR A 461 13.40 -17.35 -15.93
N ASN A 462 13.16 -16.95 -17.18
CA ASN A 462 11.88 -17.09 -17.87
C ASN A 462 11.88 -18.22 -18.92
N ASP A 463 12.98 -18.96 -19.11
CA ASP A 463 13.10 -19.97 -20.17
C ASP A 463 12.76 -21.40 -19.72
N SER A 464 12.94 -21.73 -18.44
CA SER A 464 12.80 -23.11 -17.94
C SER A 464 11.34 -23.57 -17.73
N HIS A 465 10.37 -22.86 -18.28
CA HIS A 465 8.95 -23.16 -18.12
C HIS A 465 8.56 -24.55 -18.68
N ARG A 466 9.17 -25.02 -19.75
CA ARG A 466 8.92 -26.34 -20.34
C ARG A 466 9.37 -27.51 -19.47
N LEU A 467 10.24 -27.29 -18.53
CA LEU A 467 10.67 -28.29 -17.56
C LEU A 467 9.64 -28.47 -16.43
N ASN A 468 8.74 -27.51 -16.26
CA ASN A 468 7.70 -27.58 -15.24
C ASN A 468 6.47 -28.34 -15.78
N PRO A 469 5.96 -29.35 -15.04
CA PRO A 469 4.77 -30.11 -15.43
C PRO A 469 3.49 -29.27 -15.53
N HIS A 470 3.47 -28.07 -14.96
CA HIS A 470 2.34 -27.14 -15.01
C HIS A 470 2.30 -26.28 -16.28
N THR A 471 3.32 -26.37 -17.15
CA THR A 471 3.28 -25.73 -18.47
C THR A 471 2.53 -26.59 -19.45
N ARG A 472 1.55 -26.03 -20.15
CA ARG A 472 0.74 -26.71 -21.16
C ARG A 472 0.95 -26.06 -22.52
N ILE A 473 0.81 -26.83 -23.58
CA ILE A 473 0.80 -26.33 -24.95
C ILE A 473 -0.65 -26.41 -25.42
N ASP A 474 -1.21 -25.29 -25.89
CA ASP A 474 -2.57 -25.27 -26.42
C ASP A 474 -2.66 -25.93 -27.80
N GLU A 475 -3.89 -26.08 -28.31
CA GLU A 475 -4.16 -26.68 -29.63
C GLU A 475 -3.53 -25.92 -30.80
N ARG A 476 -3.15 -24.65 -30.57
CA ARG A 476 -2.49 -23.78 -31.57
C ARG A 476 -0.97 -23.79 -31.46
N GLY A 477 -0.42 -24.55 -30.50
CA GLY A 477 1.01 -24.60 -30.23
C GLY A 477 1.57 -23.48 -29.36
N TYR A 478 0.69 -22.64 -28.76
CA TYR A 478 1.12 -21.63 -27.81
C TYR A 478 1.26 -22.22 -26.42
N GLU A 479 2.27 -21.77 -25.70
CA GLU A 479 2.50 -22.18 -24.33
C GLU A 479 1.55 -21.40 -23.42
N THR A 480 0.82 -22.14 -22.58
CA THR A 480 -0.04 -21.59 -21.55
C THR A 480 0.52 -21.96 -20.19
N TYR A 481 0.58 -20.98 -19.31
CA TYR A 481 1.14 -21.11 -17.96
C TYR A 481 0.02 -21.05 -16.94
N GLU A 482 0.14 -21.85 -15.89
CA GLU A 482 -0.71 -21.66 -14.72
C GLU A 482 -0.25 -20.40 -13.97
N ASN A 483 -1.21 -19.61 -13.50
CA ASN A 483 -0.91 -18.43 -12.71
C ASN A 483 -0.19 -18.82 -11.43
N HIS A 484 0.87 -18.10 -11.10
CA HIS A 484 1.66 -18.32 -9.89
C HIS A 484 0.99 -17.78 -8.63
N GLN A 485 -0.05 -16.97 -8.79
CA GLN A 485 -0.75 -16.29 -7.70
C GLN A 485 -2.25 -16.26 -7.95
N ILE A 486 -3.03 -16.10 -6.89
CA ILE A 486 -4.43 -15.72 -7.00
C ILE A 486 -4.45 -14.24 -7.36
N GLU A 487 -4.99 -13.91 -8.52
CA GLU A 487 -5.06 -12.53 -9.00
C GLU A 487 -5.96 -11.70 -8.08
N LYS A 488 -5.35 -10.73 -7.40
CA LYS A 488 -6.03 -9.71 -6.61
C LYS A 488 -5.60 -8.34 -7.10
N MET A 489 -6.57 -7.43 -7.21
CA MET A 489 -6.29 -6.05 -7.58
C MET A 489 -5.32 -5.41 -6.59
N GLY A 490 -4.34 -4.70 -7.14
CA GLY A 490 -3.29 -4.06 -6.34
C GLY A 490 -2.16 -4.99 -5.90
N ASP A 491 -2.13 -6.26 -6.31
CA ASP A 491 -0.99 -7.13 -6.07
C ASP A 491 0.09 -6.93 -7.15
N LEU A 492 1.36 -7.09 -6.77
CA LEU A 492 2.45 -7.25 -7.73
C LEU A 492 2.17 -8.50 -8.58
N PHE A 493 2.46 -8.40 -9.87
CA PHE A 493 2.21 -9.48 -10.81
C PHE A 493 3.50 -10.23 -11.12
N VAL A 494 3.48 -11.54 -10.91
CA VAL A 494 4.57 -12.45 -11.28
C VAL A 494 4.19 -13.15 -12.58
N GLU A 495 5.01 -12.97 -13.60
CA GLU A 495 4.75 -13.50 -14.94
C GLU A 495 4.70 -15.02 -14.95
N GLY A 496 3.74 -15.61 -15.66
CA GLY A 496 3.55 -17.06 -15.72
C GLY A 496 4.73 -17.84 -16.33
N SER A 497 5.62 -17.19 -17.08
CA SER A 497 6.86 -17.78 -17.62
C SER A 497 7.99 -17.89 -16.58
N PHE A 498 7.92 -17.11 -15.49
CA PHE A 498 8.94 -17.08 -14.44
C PHE A 498 9.15 -18.41 -13.76
N ARG A 499 10.40 -18.80 -13.53
CA ARG A 499 10.78 -20.03 -12.82
C ARG A 499 11.97 -19.82 -11.90
N MET A 500 11.92 -20.50 -10.75
CA MET A 500 13.02 -20.69 -9.81
C MET A 500 13.52 -22.12 -9.93
N VAL A 501 14.66 -22.33 -10.56
CA VAL A 501 15.25 -23.65 -10.79
C VAL A 501 16.17 -24.02 -9.63
N ASN A 502 15.81 -25.02 -8.84
CA ASN A 502 16.66 -25.53 -7.76
C ASN A 502 17.81 -26.34 -8.34
N ILE A 503 18.99 -25.72 -8.43
CA ILE A 503 20.16 -26.36 -9.04
C ILE A 503 21.06 -27.10 -8.03
N LEU A 504 21.17 -26.63 -6.79
CA LEU A 504 22.00 -27.27 -5.75
C LEU A 504 21.34 -27.10 -4.38
N SER A 505 21.30 -28.17 -3.57
CA SER A 505 20.77 -28.14 -2.21
C SER A 505 21.62 -28.94 -1.24
N SER A 506 21.71 -28.44 0.01
CA SER A 506 22.39 -29.15 1.11
C SER A 506 21.72 -30.48 1.48
N THR A 507 20.44 -30.65 1.13
CA THR A 507 19.67 -31.88 1.38
C THR A 507 20.08 -33.04 0.46
N GLN A 508 20.75 -32.74 -0.65
CA GLN A 508 21.16 -33.73 -1.62
C GLN A 508 22.32 -34.60 -1.12
N ARG A 509 22.29 -35.87 -1.53
CA ARG A 509 23.43 -36.77 -1.24
C ARG A 509 24.67 -36.28 -1.93
N GLY A 510 25.85 -36.59 -1.35
CA GLY A 510 27.11 -36.10 -1.86
C GLY A 510 27.43 -36.45 -3.29
N ARG A 511 26.98 -37.60 -3.75
CA ARG A 511 27.14 -38.03 -5.16
C ARG A 511 26.25 -37.24 -6.08
N ASP A 512 24.97 -37.12 -5.72
CA ASP A 512 23.97 -36.40 -6.52
C ASP A 512 24.32 -34.91 -6.69
N LEU A 513 24.85 -34.31 -5.62
CA LEU A 513 25.32 -32.93 -5.66
C LEU A 513 26.55 -32.79 -6.59
N ASP A 514 27.56 -33.68 -6.49
CA ASP A 514 28.74 -33.65 -7.36
C ASP A 514 28.37 -33.88 -8.83
N ASP A 515 27.45 -34.79 -9.08
CA ASP A 515 26.97 -35.08 -10.44
C ASP A 515 26.23 -33.85 -11.01
N MET A 516 25.36 -33.21 -10.21
CA MET A 516 24.71 -31.98 -10.66
C MET A 516 25.71 -30.85 -10.91
N MET A 517 26.74 -30.71 -10.10
CA MET A 517 27.80 -29.71 -10.34
C MET A 517 28.55 -29.97 -11.66
N LYS A 518 28.78 -31.24 -12.03
CA LYS A 518 29.35 -31.60 -13.35
C LYS A 518 28.41 -31.24 -14.49
N LEU A 519 27.11 -31.54 -14.34
CA LEU A 519 26.09 -31.23 -15.35
C LEU A 519 25.95 -29.71 -15.52
N LEU A 520 25.95 -28.97 -14.43
CA LEU A 520 25.92 -27.50 -14.48
C LEU A 520 27.16 -26.91 -15.13
N TRP A 521 28.37 -27.49 -14.83
CA TRP A 521 29.60 -27.14 -15.51
C TRP A 521 29.49 -27.33 -17.02
N LEU A 522 28.94 -28.48 -17.48
CA LEU A 522 28.75 -28.76 -18.88
C LEU A 522 27.80 -27.75 -19.52
N GLN A 523 26.66 -27.46 -18.88
CA GLN A 523 25.67 -26.51 -19.39
C GLN A 523 26.25 -25.11 -19.55
N THR A 524 26.98 -24.59 -18.55
CA THR A 524 27.55 -23.24 -18.59
C THR A 524 28.64 -23.11 -19.66
N HIS A 525 29.47 -24.16 -19.85
CA HIS A 525 30.49 -24.16 -20.89
C HIS A 525 29.89 -24.36 -22.31
N ALA A 526 28.75 -25.06 -22.43
CA ALA A 526 28.01 -25.14 -23.65
C ALA A 526 27.43 -23.78 -24.07
N ILE A 527 26.87 -23.05 -23.11
CA ILE A 527 26.34 -21.71 -23.32
C ILE A 527 27.45 -20.75 -23.76
N SER A 528 28.54 -20.67 -22.99
CA SER A 528 29.61 -19.65 -23.20
C SER A 528 30.60 -20.02 -24.31
N GLY A 529 30.79 -21.29 -24.60
CA GLY A 529 31.90 -21.76 -25.44
C GLY A 529 31.53 -22.15 -26.87
N HIS A 530 30.27 -22.34 -27.19
CA HIS A 530 29.75 -22.80 -28.49
C HIS A 530 30.36 -24.11 -29.02
N TYR A 531 31.01 -24.89 -28.16
CA TYR A 531 31.66 -26.13 -28.56
C TYR A 531 30.68 -27.29 -28.76
N TYR A 532 29.55 -27.24 -28.06
CA TYR A 532 28.46 -28.19 -28.12
C TYR A 532 27.14 -27.53 -27.69
N ARG A 533 26.01 -28.20 -27.98
CA ARG A 533 24.70 -27.59 -27.75
C ARG A 533 24.32 -27.62 -26.26
N PRO A 534 23.92 -26.49 -25.66
CA PRO A 534 23.32 -26.49 -24.34
C PRO A 534 21.90 -27.11 -24.35
N LEU A 535 21.41 -27.50 -23.18
CA LEU A 535 20.00 -27.89 -23.02
C LEU A 535 19.10 -26.70 -23.33
N SER A 536 18.30 -26.81 -24.40
CA SER A 536 17.51 -25.69 -24.94
C SER A 536 16.47 -25.13 -23.95
N ASN A 537 15.91 -26.01 -23.09
CA ASN A 537 14.92 -25.60 -22.09
C ASN A 537 15.55 -25.04 -20.79
N PHE A 538 16.85 -24.82 -20.77
CA PHE A 538 17.58 -24.19 -19.68
C PHE A 538 18.67 -23.28 -20.25
N ASN A 539 18.25 -22.42 -21.17
CA ASN A 539 19.11 -21.40 -21.76
C ASN A 539 19.02 -20.07 -21.00
N LEU A 540 19.93 -19.14 -21.34
CA LEU A 540 19.88 -17.79 -20.81
C LEU A 540 18.67 -17.04 -21.43
N SER A 541 17.95 -16.29 -20.61
CA SER A 541 16.76 -15.57 -21.02
C SER A 541 16.73 -14.14 -20.42
N GLY A 542 15.58 -13.66 -20.00
CA GLY A 542 15.40 -12.39 -19.33
C GLY A 542 15.89 -12.37 -17.88
N THR A 543 15.86 -11.19 -17.26
CA THR A 543 16.32 -10.98 -15.87
C THR A 543 15.12 -10.69 -14.94
N PRO A 544 14.31 -11.69 -14.55
CA PRO A 544 13.17 -11.52 -13.65
C PRO A 544 13.63 -11.42 -12.18
N LEU A 545 14.46 -10.43 -11.88
CA LEU A 545 15.07 -10.28 -10.55
C LEU A 545 14.03 -9.94 -9.48
N ASN A 546 13.06 -9.09 -9.79
CA ASN A 546 12.04 -8.66 -8.84
C ASN A 546 11.13 -9.83 -8.44
N GLU A 547 10.74 -10.65 -9.41
CA GLU A 547 9.97 -11.88 -9.21
C GLU A 547 10.78 -12.89 -8.38
N ALA A 548 12.08 -13.00 -8.63
CA ALA A 548 12.98 -13.85 -7.87
C ALA A 548 13.10 -13.40 -6.40
N ILE A 549 13.12 -12.09 -6.13
CA ILE A 549 13.12 -11.55 -4.76
C ILE A 549 11.81 -11.90 -4.05
N ILE A 550 10.65 -11.72 -4.71
CA ILE A 550 9.34 -12.07 -4.15
C ILE A 550 9.26 -13.56 -3.81
N ALA A 551 9.64 -14.43 -4.74
CA ALA A 551 9.64 -15.88 -4.56
C ALA A 551 10.62 -16.31 -3.46
N SER A 552 11.83 -15.72 -3.42
CA SER A 552 12.87 -16.03 -2.43
C SER A 552 12.39 -15.77 -1.00
N GLY A 553 11.61 -14.71 -0.78
CA GLY A 553 11.06 -14.40 0.53
C GLY A 553 10.18 -15.51 1.11
N GLN A 554 9.48 -16.25 0.26
CA GLN A 554 8.63 -17.40 0.65
C GLN A 554 9.45 -18.69 0.77
N ILE A 555 10.39 -18.91 -0.15
CA ILE A 555 11.31 -20.06 -0.10
C ILE A 555 12.17 -20.01 1.15
N ILE A 556 12.70 -18.83 1.53
CA ILE A 556 13.49 -18.63 2.76
C ILE A 556 12.69 -19.00 4.00
N LYS A 557 11.40 -18.62 4.09
CA LYS A 557 10.52 -19.01 5.21
C LYS A 557 10.40 -20.54 5.30
N ARG A 558 10.26 -21.22 4.15
CA ARG A 558 10.22 -22.68 4.06
C ARG A 558 11.56 -23.30 4.51
N LEU A 559 12.69 -22.75 4.07
CA LEU A 559 14.04 -23.21 4.44
C LEU A 559 14.29 -23.03 5.94
N ILE A 560 13.95 -21.87 6.52
CA ILE A 560 14.09 -21.59 7.95
C ILE A 560 13.29 -22.61 8.78
N LYS A 561 12.05 -22.89 8.36
CA LYS A 561 11.19 -23.87 9.06
C LYS A 561 11.73 -25.29 8.95
N ARG A 562 12.18 -25.70 7.77
CA ARG A 562 12.68 -27.06 7.51
C ARG A 562 13.96 -27.36 8.27
N GLU A 563 14.92 -26.42 8.25
CA GLU A 563 16.25 -26.59 8.86
C GLU A 563 16.35 -26.00 10.28
N SER A 564 15.22 -25.50 10.84
CA SER A 564 15.17 -24.85 12.15
C SER A 564 16.21 -23.73 12.31
N LEU A 565 16.36 -22.87 11.29
CA LEU A 565 17.34 -21.81 11.25
C LEU A 565 16.88 -20.60 12.06
N GLN A 566 17.84 -19.90 12.68
CA GLN A 566 17.59 -18.61 13.31
C GLN A 566 17.70 -17.45 12.32
N LYS A 567 18.58 -17.58 11.32
CA LYS A 567 18.77 -16.61 10.24
C LYS A 567 19.07 -17.31 8.93
N CYS A 568 18.56 -16.78 7.84
CA CYS A 568 18.95 -17.15 6.48
C CYS A 568 19.42 -15.89 5.75
N HIS A 569 20.57 -15.99 5.11
CA HIS A 569 21.11 -14.93 4.27
C HIS A 569 20.86 -15.30 2.80
N CYS A 570 20.31 -14.35 2.05
CA CYS A 570 20.14 -14.47 0.61
C CYS A 570 21.30 -13.73 -0.07
N VAL A 571 21.97 -14.40 -0.98
CA VAL A 571 23.06 -13.85 -1.78
C VAL A 571 22.64 -13.90 -3.24
N ILE A 572 22.51 -12.74 -3.86
CA ILE A 572 22.12 -12.61 -5.27
C ILE A 572 23.38 -12.43 -6.10
N LEU A 573 23.53 -13.25 -7.13
CA LEU A 573 24.64 -13.23 -8.09
C LEU A 573 24.07 -12.81 -9.44
N THR A 574 24.15 -11.54 -9.75
CA THR A 574 23.64 -10.90 -10.97
C THR A 574 24.65 -9.90 -11.51
N ASP A 575 24.60 -9.59 -12.78
CA ASP A 575 25.43 -8.60 -13.47
C ASP A 575 24.65 -7.37 -13.93
N GLY A 576 23.33 -7.32 -13.67
CA GLY A 576 22.48 -6.27 -14.19
C GLY A 576 21.27 -5.93 -13.36
N GLU A 577 20.52 -4.97 -13.85
CA GLU A 577 19.25 -4.55 -13.30
C GLU A 577 18.12 -5.49 -13.76
N GLY A 578 17.15 -5.71 -12.89
CA GLY A 578 15.94 -6.47 -13.22
C GLY A 578 15.00 -5.70 -14.13
N PHE A 579 14.08 -6.40 -14.75
CA PHE A 579 12.96 -5.78 -15.47
C PHE A 579 12.05 -5.03 -14.51
N HIS A 580 11.30 -4.05 -15.03
CA HIS A 580 10.28 -3.36 -14.25
C HIS A 580 9.25 -4.36 -13.70
N SER A 581 8.90 -4.19 -12.44
CA SER A 581 7.81 -4.95 -11.84
C SER A 581 6.47 -4.52 -12.44
N ASN A 582 5.54 -5.46 -12.54
CA ASN A 582 4.16 -5.20 -12.93
C ASN A 582 3.23 -5.34 -11.72
N HIS A 583 2.08 -4.66 -11.75
CA HIS A 583 1.01 -4.83 -10.77
C HIS A 583 -0.33 -5.06 -11.48
N LEU A 584 -1.24 -5.73 -10.80
CA LEU A 584 -2.58 -6.00 -11.31
C LEU A 584 -3.49 -4.79 -11.14
N THR A 585 -4.11 -4.36 -12.22
CA THR A 585 -5.08 -3.27 -12.26
C THR A 585 -6.25 -3.64 -13.17
N TYR A 586 -7.35 -2.89 -13.07
CA TYR A 586 -8.46 -3.04 -13.99
C TYR A 586 -8.08 -2.60 -15.40
N GLY A 587 -8.60 -3.30 -16.40
CA GLY A 587 -8.50 -2.90 -17.78
C GLY A 587 -9.20 -1.58 -18.03
N SER A 588 -8.88 -0.91 -19.13
CA SER A 588 -9.62 0.26 -19.57
C SER A 588 -9.98 0.12 -21.05
N ASN A 589 -11.22 0.40 -21.37
CA ASN A 589 -11.72 0.44 -22.73
C ASN A 589 -11.88 1.89 -23.19
N TRP A 590 -11.79 2.12 -24.48
CA TRP A 590 -12.03 3.44 -25.07
C TRP A 590 -13.49 3.51 -25.54
N ASP A 591 -14.25 4.44 -24.99
CA ASP A 591 -15.68 4.64 -25.31
C ASP A 591 -15.91 5.69 -26.42
N GLY A 592 -14.90 5.94 -27.24
CA GLY A 592 -14.95 6.93 -28.32
C GLY A 592 -14.56 8.35 -27.90
N GLU A 593 -14.78 8.76 -26.66
CA GLU A 593 -14.45 10.08 -26.11
C GLU A 593 -13.54 10.04 -24.89
N LYS A 594 -13.68 9.03 -24.03
CA LYS A 594 -12.89 8.89 -22.78
C LYS A 594 -12.50 7.45 -22.50
N ARG A 595 -11.48 7.26 -21.66
CA ARG A 595 -11.15 5.95 -21.11
C ARG A 595 -12.14 5.59 -20.01
N VAL A 596 -12.78 4.43 -20.14
CA VAL A 596 -13.67 3.86 -19.12
C VAL A 596 -13.00 2.65 -18.50
N VAL A 597 -13.03 2.55 -17.18
CA VAL A 597 -12.46 1.40 -16.45
C VAL A 597 -13.34 0.17 -16.69
N ASP A 598 -12.71 -0.94 -17.12
CA ASP A 598 -13.37 -2.21 -17.31
C ASP A 598 -13.02 -3.14 -16.14
N THR A 599 -13.91 -3.21 -15.16
CA THR A 599 -13.75 -4.02 -13.95
C THR A 599 -13.83 -5.53 -14.22
N SER A 600 -14.31 -5.94 -15.40
CA SER A 600 -14.38 -7.34 -15.79
C SER A 600 -13.04 -7.90 -16.26
N ARG A 601 -12.05 -7.05 -16.52
CA ARG A 601 -10.75 -7.43 -17.09
C ARG A 601 -9.60 -6.96 -16.23
N THR A 602 -8.78 -7.92 -15.78
CA THR A 602 -7.52 -7.67 -15.10
C THR A 602 -6.39 -7.52 -16.11
N VAL A 603 -5.53 -6.54 -15.93
CA VAL A 603 -4.33 -6.33 -16.75
C VAL A 603 -3.12 -6.05 -15.87
N ALA A 604 -1.96 -6.52 -16.30
CA ALA A 604 -0.70 -6.18 -15.66
C ALA A 604 -0.20 -4.83 -16.21
N ARG A 605 0.14 -3.90 -15.32
CA ARG A 605 0.66 -2.58 -15.65
C ARG A 605 2.00 -2.38 -14.98
N ALA A 606 2.95 -1.77 -15.67
CA ALA A 606 4.26 -1.46 -15.11
C ALA A 606 4.13 -0.57 -13.86
N VAL A 607 4.90 -0.91 -12.83
CA VAL A 607 5.01 -0.14 -11.59
C VAL A 607 5.82 1.12 -11.89
N CYS A 608 5.26 2.29 -11.53
CA CYS A 608 5.98 3.55 -11.55
C CYS A 608 6.56 3.80 -10.15
N PRO A 609 7.90 3.78 -9.95
CA PRO A 609 8.51 3.88 -8.62
C PRO A 609 8.13 5.15 -7.87
N GLN A 610 7.93 6.26 -8.59
CA GLN A 610 7.60 7.57 -8.01
C GLN A 610 6.15 7.67 -7.51
N GLU A 611 5.27 6.79 -7.99
CA GLU A 611 3.83 6.80 -7.73
C GLU A 611 3.38 5.56 -6.96
N THR A 612 4.30 4.63 -6.65
CA THR A 612 3.93 3.34 -6.07
C THR A 612 4.55 3.14 -4.70
N ILE A 613 3.73 2.66 -3.78
CA ILE A 613 4.14 2.25 -2.43
C ILE A 613 3.94 0.74 -2.32
N ILE A 614 5.02 0.00 -2.10
CA ILE A 614 4.94 -1.45 -1.86
C ILE A 614 4.55 -1.70 -0.42
N ARG A 615 3.60 -2.61 -0.23
CA ARG A 615 3.07 -2.98 1.08
C ARG A 615 3.30 -4.45 1.39
N GLN A 616 3.79 -4.72 2.60
CA GLN A 616 3.90 -6.07 3.13
C GLN A 616 3.37 -6.12 4.57
N GLY A 617 2.14 -6.58 4.75
CA GLY A 617 1.43 -6.50 6.02
C GLY A 617 1.28 -5.03 6.47
N THR A 618 1.79 -4.69 7.65
CA THR A 618 1.75 -3.32 8.19
C THR A 618 2.91 -2.43 7.73
N LYS A 619 3.88 -2.98 7.02
CA LYS A 619 5.06 -2.24 6.55
C LYS A 619 4.81 -1.70 5.15
N THR A 620 5.20 -0.46 4.92
CA THR A 620 5.15 0.23 3.64
C THR A 620 6.57 0.63 3.23
N PHE A 621 6.88 0.52 1.94
CA PHE A 621 8.16 0.87 1.34
C PHE A 621 7.87 1.81 0.18
N THR A 622 8.42 3.01 0.23
CA THR A 622 8.35 4.00 -0.84
C THR A 622 9.57 3.88 -1.73
N GLY A 623 9.38 3.91 -3.04
CA GLY A 623 10.49 4.00 -3.99
C GLY A 623 11.20 5.35 -3.86
N GLY A 624 12.51 5.35 -4.10
CA GLY A 624 13.31 6.57 -4.18
C GLY A 624 12.99 7.39 -5.44
N GLN A 625 13.62 8.56 -5.56
CA GLN A 625 13.46 9.40 -6.75
C GLN A 625 14.09 8.78 -8.01
N ASN A 626 14.93 7.76 -7.87
CA ASN A 626 15.60 7.04 -8.94
C ASN A 626 15.00 5.63 -9.07
N GLU A 627 14.83 5.16 -10.30
CA GLU A 627 14.33 3.80 -10.61
C GLU A 627 15.17 2.68 -9.98
N SER A 628 16.46 2.93 -9.74
CA SER A 628 17.41 1.99 -9.13
C SER A 628 17.23 1.78 -7.62
N GLU A 629 16.39 2.57 -6.94
CA GLU A 629 16.13 2.45 -5.51
C GLU A 629 14.86 1.64 -5.19
N PHE A 630 14.11 1.24 -6.23
CA PHE A 630 12.87 0.48 -6.09
C PHE A 630 13.12 -1.02 -6.23
#